data_10d8e93fa55dcad10dd61aefec25eb9e
#
_entry.id   10d8e93fa55dcad10dd61aefec25eb9e
#
_cell.length_a   1.000
_cell.length_b   1.000
_cell.length_c   1.000
_cell.angle_alpha   90.00
_cell.angle_beta   90.00
_cell.angle_gamma   90.00
#
_symmetry.space_group_name_H-M   'P 1'
#
loop_
_entity.id
_entity.type
_entity.pdbx_description
1 polymer ?
#
loop_
_entity_poly.entity_id
_entity_poly.type
_entity_poly.pdbx_seq_one_letter_code
_entity_poly.pdbx_strand_id
1 'polypeptide(L)'
;MSVKNSYCDSDISIFCTSIRPIGRILEHPDYNVWGCSPIYDDEGRVHVFYSRWKNEAGGIGWLTCCEIAHAVADSPEGPYKTVDVAVSGRGGDWWDSMTCHNPTIHKVGDKYVLFYMGTSDGTVYTKRVGMATSDSLYGPWKRTDEPIILPDPDPHAWNSMCTTNPAFVQVSHDEFRLYYKSWCIKDWEYDLVHGDGVKTNRQYGLATASTIEGPWKKIGDKPIIDLRFIGKNAQSEDAYIWIEDNTYKMIMRDMGYWNHEYGLYFESTDGVEWNQPSVAFYQSHKYFPEPPNGLDREGRFERVQLLMKNGKPEYMFCAMVGGK
;
A
#
# COMPACT_ATOMS: atom_id res chain seq x y z
N MET A 1 -24.97 5.37 18.65
CA MET A 1 -25.17 5.42 17.18
C MET A 1 -25.12 3.99 16.67
N SER A 2 -26.11 3.54 15.89
CA SER A 2 -26.05 2.20 15.30
C SER A 2 -24.92 2.15 14.28
N VAL A 3 -24.06 1.15 14.38
CA VAL A 3 -22.99 0.90 13.43
C VAL A 3 -23.62 0.66 12.06
N LYS A 4 -23.38 1.56 11.10
CA LYS A 4 -23.80 1.35 9.71
C LYS A 4 -22.91 0.27 9.11
N ASN A 5 -23.48 -0.90 8.81
CA ASN A 5 -22.79 -1.95 8.03
C ASN A 5 -22.87 -1.69 6.51
N SER A 6 -23.42 -0.55 6.10
CA SER A 6 -23.57 -0.14 4.70
C SER A 6 -23.48 1.38 4.59
N TYR A 7 -22.96 1.85 3.48
CA TYR A 7 -22.95 3.27 3.09
C TYR A 7 -24.33 3.69 2.56
N CYS A 8 -24.58 5.00 2.54
CA CYS A 8 -25.67 5.62 1.81
C CYS A 8 -25.13 6.44 0.63
N ASP A 9 -26.00 6.93 -0.25
CA ASP A 9 -25.58 7.66 -1.46
C ASP A 9 -24.71 8.88 -1.15
N SER A 10 -24.95 9.56 -0.02
CA SER A 10 -24.14 10.70 0.41
C SER A 10 -22.71 10.33 0.86
N ASP A 11 -22.45 9.05 1.11
CA ASP A 11 -21.11 8.57 1.49
C ASP A 11 -20.24 8.25 0.27
N ILE A 12 -20.79 8.28 -0.95
CA ILE A 12 -20.09 7.92 -2.18
C ILE A 12 -19.28 9.12 -2.68
N SER A 13 -17.96 8.95 -2.80
CA SER A 13 -17.08 9.99 -3.35
C SER A 13 -17.23 10.17 -4.86
N ILE A 14 -16.88 11.35 -5.37
CA ILE A 14 -16.76 11.60 -6.82
C ILE A 14 -15.71 10.66 -7.41
N PHE A 15 -14.62 10.38 -6.68
CA PHE A 15 -13.60 9.41 -7.09
C PHE A 15 -14.22 8.04 -7.38
N CYS A 16 -15.06 7.53 -6.48
CA CYS A 16 -15.75 6.25 -6.65
C CYS A 16 -16.62 6.22 -7.91
N THR A 17 -17.38 7.28 -8.17
CA THR A 17 -18.29 7.33 -9.32
C THR A 17 -17.57 7.47 -10.67
N SER A 18 -16.29 7.88 -10.65
CA SER A 18 -15.46 8.01 -11.86
C SER A 18 -14.83 6.69 -12.31
N ILE A 19 -14.76 5.67 -11.46
CA ILE A 19 -14.11 4.39 -11.75
C ILE A 19 -14.87 3.64 -12.84
N ARG A 20 -14.12 3.13 -13.82
CA ARG A 20 -14.61 2.24 -14.89
C ARG A 20 -13.75 0.99 -14.91
N PRO A 21 -14.34 -0.21 -14.87
CA PRO A 21 -13.58 -1.45 -14.86
C PRO A 21 -12.96 -1.71 -16.22
N ILE A 22 -11.72 -2.20 -16.24
CA ILE A 22 -11.00 -2.61 -17.44
C ILE A 22 -10.82 -4.13 -17.42
N GLY A 23 -10.30 -4.69 -16.33
CA GLY A 23 -10.05 -6.11 -16.18
C GLY A 23 -8.69 -6.41 -15.60
N ARG A 24 -8.30 -7.67 -15.69
CA ARG A 24 -7.01 -8.15 -15.21
C ARG A 24 -5.94 -7.91 -16.28
N ILE A 25 -4.84 -7.28 -15.88
CA ILE A 25 -3.79 -6.83 -16.80
C ILE A 25 -2.44 -7.52 -16.57
N LEU A 26 -2.23 -8.15 -15.42
CA LEU A 26 -0.97 -8.78 -15.06
C LEU A 26 -1.21 -10.09 -14.32
N GLU A 27 -0.76 -11.18 -14.92
CA GLU A 27 -0.81 -12.53 -14.38
C GLU A 27 0.50 -13.24 -14.67
N HIS A 28 0.81 -14.24 -13.86
CA HIS A 28 1.96 -15.11 -14.09
C HIS A 28 1.62 -16.56 -13.75
N PRO A 29 1.91 -17.55 -14.63
CA PRO A 29 1.52 -18.94 -14.39
C PRO A 29 2.21 -19.59 -13.17
N ASP A 30 3.45 -19.15 -12.86
CA ASP A 30 4.27 -19.75 -11.80
C ASP A 30 4.34 -18.92 -10.51
N TYR A 31 3.73 -17.74 -10.51
CA TYR A 31 3.81 -16.80 -9.40
C TYR A 31 2.43 -16.29 -8.95
N ASN A 32 2.25 -16.16 -7.65
CA ASN A 32 1.27 -15.24 -7.12
C ASN A 32 1.72 -13.81 -7.41
N VAL A 33 0.85 -13.02 -8.00
CA VAL A 33 1.07 -11.60 -8.30
C VAL A 33 0.24 -10.76 -7.33
N TRP A 34 0.87 -9.76 -6.74
CA TRP A 34 0.24 -8.92 -5.73
C TRP A 34 0.69 -7.47 -5.82
N GLY A 35 -0.09 -6.57 -5.26
CA GLY A 35 0.20 -5.15 -5.02
C GLY A 35 1.18 -4.51 -6.00
N CYS A 36 0.66 -3.85 -7.00
CA CYS A 36 1.43 -3.17 -8.04
C CYS A 36 1.47 -1.67 -7.81
N SER A 37 2.56 -1.04 -8.22
CA SER A 37 2.71 0.41 -8.23
C SER A 37 3.11 0.87 -9.63
N PRO A 38 2.23 1.58 -10.34
CA PRO A 38 2.46 2.04 -11.70
C PRO A 38 3.11 3.42 -11.75
N ILE A 39 3.91 3.67 -12.80
CA ILE A 39 4.45 4.98 -13.13
C ILE A 39 4.64 5.09 -14.65
N TYR A 40 4.43 6.29 -15.21
CA TYR A 40 4.84 6.60 -16.57
C TYR A 40 6.34 6.88 -16.68
N ASP A 41 6.96 6.42 -17.75
CA ASP A 41 8.27 6.94 -18.18
C ASP A 41 8.09 8.21 -19.03
N ASP A 42 9.21 8.79 -19.44
CA ASP A 42 9.22 10.03 -20.22
C ASP A 42 8.77 9.81 -21.68
N GLU A 43 8.72 8.56 -22.17
CA GLU A 43 8.17 8.17 -23.48
C GLU A 43 6.68 7.83 -23.42
N GLY A 44 6.08 7.83 -22.22
CA GLY A 44 4.65 7.55 -22.02
C GLY A 44 4.32 6.06 -21.90
N ARG A 45 5.32 5.17 -21.78
CA ARG A 45 5.12 3.77 -21.44
C ARG A 45 4.81 3.64 -19.97
N VAL A 46 4.14 2.58 -19.60
CA VAL A 46 3.79 2.30 -18.20
C VAL A 46 4.69 1.22 -17.63
N HIS A 47 5.37 1.57 -16.54
CA HIS A 47 6.16 0.67 -15.73
C HIS A 47 5.36 0.30 -14.50
N VAL A 48 5.31 -0.99 -14.16
CA VAL A 48 4.62 -1.51 -12.98
C VAL A 48 5.59 -2.30 -12.14
N PHE A 49 5.82 -1.83 -10.92
CA PHE A 49 6.57 -2.56 -9.88
C PHE A 49 5.57 -3.33 -9.04
N TYR A 50 5.73 -4.66 -8.94
CA TYR A 50 4.74 -5.50 -8.29
C TYR A 50 5.37 -6.60 -7.46
N SER A 51 4.70 -6.97 -6.38
CA SER A 51 5.10 -8.08 -5.52
C SER A 51 4.77 -9.41 -6.20
N ARG A 52 5.71 -10.36 -6.15
CA ARG A 52 5.43 -11.73 -6.59
C ARG A 52 6.19 -12.75 -5.76
N TRP A 53 5.63 -13.93 -5.65
CA TRP A 53 6.29 -15.09 -5.03
C TRP A 53 5.81 -16.37 -5.69
N LYS A 54 6.66 -17.42 -5.66
CA LYS A 54 6.36 -18.71 -6.27
C LYS A 54 5.06 -19.29 -5.73
N ASN A 55 4.24 -19.89 -6.60
CA ASN A 55 2.97 -20.52 -6.24
C ASN A 55 3.14 -21.61 -5.19
N GLU A 56 4.24 -22.37 -5.24
CA GLU A 56 4.58 -23.44 -4.29
C GLU A 56 4.79 -22.94 -2.84
N ALA A 57 5.13 -21.68 -2.64
CA ALA A 57 5.22 -21.06 -1.31
C ALA A 57 3.84 -20.80 -0.67
N GLY A 58 2.77 -20.93 -1.42
CA GLY A 58 1.41 -20.74 -0.94
C GLY A 58 1.17 -19.33 -0.38
N GLY A 59 0.19 -19.26 0.52
CA GLY A 59 -0.24 -17.97 1.09
C GLY A 59 0.79 -17.28 2.00
N ILE A 60 1.83 -17.97 2.48
CA ILE A 60 2.89 -17.37 3.33
C ILE A 60 4.01 -16.74 2.50
N GLY A 61 4.09 -17.00 1.21
CA GLY A 61 5.20 -16.59 0.35
C GLY A 61 5.45 -15.09 0.35
N TRP A 62 4.43 -14.25 0.60
CA TRP A 62 4.60 -12.80 0.73
C TRP A 62 5.52 -12.38 1.89
N LEU A 63 5.67 -13.21 2.92
CA LEU A 63 6.59 -12.99 4.05
C LEU A 63 7.95 -13.66 3.89
N THR A 64 8.03 -14.75 3.12
CA THR A 64 9.19 -15.65 3.15
C THR A 64 10.04 -15.63 1.89
N CYS A 65 9.50 -15.26 0.74
CA CYS A 65 10.22 -15.31 -0.54
C CYS A 65 9.71 -14.32 -1.60
N CYS A 66 8.95 -13.30 -1.17
CA CYS A 66 8.45 -12.29 -2.08
C CYS A 66 9.58 -11.41 -2.60
N GLU A 67 9.51 -11.08 -3.87
CA GLU A 67 10.35 -10.11 -4.56
C GLU A 67 9.49 -9.04 -5.26
N ILE A 68 10.08 -7.91 -5.56
CA ILE A 68 9.47 -6.86 -6.36
C ILE A 68 9.97 -6.99 -7.79
N ALA A 69 9.11 -7.47 -8.65
CA ALA A 69 9.36 -7.57 -10.07
C ALA A 69 8.89 -6.30 -10.79
N HIS A 70 9.43 -6.10 -11.99
CA HIS A 70 9.17 -4.95 -12.83
C HIS A 70 8.63 -5.42 -14.18
N ALA A 71 7.52 -4.84 -14.61
CA ALA A 71 6.91 -5.09 -15.90
C ALA A 71 6.66 -3.78 -16.65
N VAL A 72 6.63 -3.84 -17.97
CA VAL A 72 6.47 -2.68 -18.87
C VAL A 72 5.41 -2.96 -19.92
N ALA A 73 4.62 -1.95 -20.26
CA ALA A 73 3.66 -1.94 -21.36
C ALA A 73 3.66 -0.60 -22.10
N ASP A 74 3.24 -0.59 -23.35
CA ASP A 74 3.10 0.63 -24.15
C ASP A 74 1.83 1.42 -23.77
N SER A 75 0.89 0.79 -23.05
CA SER A 75 -0.32 1.44 -22.55
C SER A 75 -0.71 0.95 -21.15
N PRO A 76 -1.50 1.72 -20.38
CA PRO A 76 -1.95 1.30 -19.06
C PRO A 76 -2.75 0.00 -19.04
N GLU A 77 -3.41 -0.35 -20.13
CA GLU A 77 -4.22 -1.56 -20.27
C GLU A 77 -3.39 -2.79 -20.67
N GLY A 78 -2.07 -2.61 -20.89
CA GLY A 78 -1.16 -3.67 -21.28
C GLY A 78 -1.10 -3.93 -22.79
N PRO A 79 -0.62 -5.12 -23.21
CA PRO A 79 -0.14 -6.22 -22.37
C PRO A 79 1.19 -5.90 -21.68
N TYR A 80 1.32 -6.29 -20.42
CA TYR A 80 2.54 -6.11 -19.65
C TYR A 80 3.51 -7.28 -19.85
N LYS A 81 4.80 -6.94 -19.95
CA LYS A 81 5.89 -7.92 -19.99
C LYS A 81 6.81 -7.70 -18.81
N THR A 82 7.00 -8.72 -17.98
CA THR A 82 8.04 -8.69 -16.93
C THR A 82 9.41 -8.61 -17.57
N VAL A 83 10.20 -7.65 -17.13
CA VAL A 83 11.53 -7.38 -17.69
C VAL A 83 12.67 -7.73 -16.75
N ASP A 84 12.48 -7.50 -15.44
CA ASP A 84 13.49 -7.80 -14.41
C ASP A 84 12.88 -7.96 -13.01
N VAL A 85 13.75 -8.13 -12.02
CA VAL A 85 13.48 -8.06 -10.59
C VAL A 85 14.18 -6.83 -10.04
N ALA A 86 13.41 -5.84 -9.64
CA ALA A 86 13.95 -4.60 -9.11
C ALA A 86 14.58 -4.77 -7.72
N VAL A 87 13.88 -5.47 -6.82
CA VAL A 87 14.30 -5.66 -5.42
C VAL A 87 13.87 -7.04 -4.93
N SER A 88 14.80 -7.82 -4.37
CA SER A 88 14.54 -9.12 -3.71
C SER A 88 15.25 -9.18 -2.37
N GLY A 89 14.96 -10.18 -1.54
CA GLY A 89 15.68 -10.39 -0.27
C GLY A 89 17.19 -10.37 -0.46
N ARG A 90 17.93 -9.58 0.35
CA ARG A 90 19.40 -9.46 0.25
C ARG A 90 20.15 -10.65 0.81
N GLY A 91 19.49 -11.50 1.60
CA GLY A 91 20.17 -12.54 2.37
C GLY A 91 21.00 -11.98 3.53
N GLY A 92 21.78 -12.84 4.20
CA GLY A 92 22.64 -12.44 5.31
C GLY A 92 21.86 -11.75 6.46
N ASP A 93 22.53 -10.78 7.11
CA ASP A 93 22.00 -10.11 8.31
C ASP A 93 21.24 -8.80 7.99
N TRP A 94 20.87 -8.58 6.73
CA TRP A 94 20.14 -7.37 6.36
C TRP A 94 18.70 -7.39 6.89
N TRP A 95 18.17 -6.20 7.18
CA TRP A 95 16.79 -6.03 7.64
C TRP A 95 15.73 -6.51 6.63
N ASP A 96 16.07 -6.54 5.34
CA ASP A 96 15.26 -7.02 4.22
C ASP A 96 15.87 -8.30 3.60
N SER A 97 16.50 -9.14 4.42
CA SER A 97 17.23 -10.33 3.94
C SER A 97 16.32 -11.38 3.32
N MET A 98 15.08 -11.50 3.80
CA MET A 98 14.20 -12.59 3.38
C MET A 98 13.21 -12.19 2.29
N THR A 99 12.52 -11.07 2.43
CA THR A 99 11.47 -10.66 1.49
C THR A 99 11.45 -9.16 1.25
N CYS A 100 11.01 -8.76 0.05
CA CYS A 100 10.66 -7.40 -0.31
C CYS A 100 9.25 -7.38 -0.90
N HIS A 101 8.38 -6.50 -0.39
CA HIS A 101 6.95 -6.55 -0.67
C HIS A 101 6.33 -5.14 -0.66
N ASN A 102 5.13 -5.01 -1.23
CA ASN A 102 4.33 -3.78 -1.20
C ASN A 102 5.07 -2.54 -1.70
N PRO A 103 5.51 -2.53 -2.98
CA PRO A 103 6.20 -1.39 -3.56
C PRO A 103 5.29 -0.17 -3.71
N THR A 104 5.90 1.03 -3.66
CA THR A 104 5.31 2.26 -4.17
C THR A 104 6.42 3.07 -4.84
N ILE A 105 6.27 3.31 -6.15
CA ILE A 105 7.25 3.98 -7.02
C ILE A 105 6.88 5.44 -7.24
N HIS A 106 7.88 6.32 -7.17
CA HIS A 106 7.71 7.76 -7.41
C HIS A 106 8.91 8.32 -8.17
N LYS A 107 8.69 9.41 -8.93
CA LYS A 107 9.75 10.24 -9.48
C LYS A 107 9.95 11.45 -8.58
N VAL A 108 11.17 11.66 -8.09
CA VAL A 108 11.54 12.78 -7.20
C VAL A 108 12.76 13.49 -7.83
N GLY A 109 12.53 14.66 -8.38
CA GLY A 109 13.54 15.32 -9.22
C GLY A 109 13.92 14.42 -10.41
N ASP A 110 15.21 14.17 -10.56
CA ASP A 110 15.74 13.32 -11.64
C ASP A 110 15.87 11.84 -11.25
N LYS A 111 15.42 11.47 -10.02
CA LYS A 111 15.54 10.09 -9.51
C LYS A 111 14.20 9.40 -9.41
N TYR A 112 14.23 8.08 -9.56
CA TYR A 112 13.14 7.20 -9.18
C TYR A 112 13.38 6.67 -7.78
N VAL A 113 12.32 6.66 -6.97
CA VAL A 113 12.33 6.24 -5.58
C VAL A 113 11.29 5.16 -5.37
N LEU A 114 11.75 3.99 -4.97
CA LEU A 114 10.93 2.82 -4.70
C LEU A 114 10.91 2.56 -3.19
N PHE A 115 9.81 2.89 -2.53
CA PHE A 115 9.58 2.47 -1.14
C PHE A 115 9.01 1.07 -1.11
N TYR A 116 9.40 0.30 -0.11
CA TYR A 116 8.94 -1.08 0.04
C TYR A 116 8.96 -1.55 1.49
N MET A 117 8.32 -2.67 1.75
CA MET A 117 8.39 -3.38 3.02
C MET A 117 9.31 -4.58 2.88
N GLY A 118 10.23 -4.76 3.83
CA GLY A 118 11.08 -5.95 3.93
C GLY A 118 10.91 -6.69 5.25
N THR A 119 11.33 -7.95 5.30
CA THR A 119 11.48 -8.73 6.52
C THR A 119 12.86 -9.41 6.56
N SER A 120 13.38 -9.63 7.76
CA SER A 120 14.65 -10.34 7.94
C SER A 120 14.49 -11.84 8.27
N ASP A 121 13.36 -12.24 8.82
CA ASP A 121 13.11 -13.61 9.30
C ASP A 121 11.79 -14.23 8.78
N GLY A 122 11.10 -13.54 7.87
CA GLY A 122 9.82 -14.02 7.35
C GLY A 122 8.66 -13.93 8.34
N THR A 123 8.78 -13.12 9.39
CA THR A 123 7.70 -12.88 10.34
C THR A 123 7.18 -11.45 10.25
N VAL A 124 5.98 -11.23 10.78
CA VAL A 124 5.40 -9.88 10.87
C VAL A 124 6.15 -8.98 11.85
N TYR A 125 6.90 -9.55 12.80
CA TYR A 125 7.68 -8.81 13.80
C TYR A 125 8.83 -8.03 13.18
N THR A 126 9.42 -8.52 12.09
CA THR A 126 10.57 -7.90 11.45
C THR A 126 10.20 -7.05 10.24
N LYS A 127 8.91 -6.82 9.98
CA LYS A 127 8.50 -5.90 8.90
C LYS A 127 9.00 -4.48 9.15
N ARG A 128 9.70 -3.93 8.15
CA ARG A 128 10.24 -2.57 8.15
C ARG A 128 10.04 -1.92 6.78
N VAL A 129 9.92 -0.61 6.78
CA VAL A 129 9.90 0.19 5.56
C VAL A 129 11.31 0.61 5.19
N GLY A 130 11.68 0.38 3.95
CA GLY A 130 12.92 0.84 3.34
C GLY A 130 12.70 1.51 2.01
N MET A 131 13.80 1.91 1.40
CA MET A 131 13.81 2.67 0.17
C MET A 131 14.94 2.21 -0.75
N ALA A 132 14.68 2.22 -2.04
CA ALA A 132 15.71 2.11 -3.08
C ALA A 132 15.59 3.28 -4.06
N THR A 133 16.71 3.77 -4.56
CA THR A 133 16.76 4.87 -5.54
C THR A 133 17.50 4.45 -6.79
N SER A 134 17.14 5.03 -7.93
CA SER A 134 17.81 4.82 -9.21
C SER A 134 17.63 6.02 -10.12
N ASP A 135 18.56 6.20 -11.06
CA ASP A 135 18.43 7.19 -12.14
C ASP A 135 17.59 6.64 -13.32
N SER A 136 17.23 5.36 -13.29
CA SER A 136 16.45 4.68 -14.32
C SER A 136 15.42 3.74 -13.70
N LEU A 137 14.24 3.58 -14.33
CA LEU A 137 13.24 2.59 -13.96
C LEU A 137 13.74 1.13 -14.10
N TYR A 138 14.79 0.93 -14.87
CA TYR A 138 15.47 -0.36 -15.02
C TYR A 138 16.59 -0.60 -13.99
N GLY A 139 16.81 0.32 -13.06
CA GLY A 139 17.91 0.23 -12.10
C GLY A 139 19.25 0.72 -12.68
N PRO A 140 20.37 0.40 -12.04
CA PRO A 140 20.46 -0.39 -10.81
C PRO A 140 19.85 0.35 -9.59
N TRP A 141 19.20 -0.41 -8.72
CA TRP A 141 18.56 0.11 -7.52
C TRP A 141 19.52 0.12 -6.33
N LYS A 142 19.80 1.32 -5.80
CA LYS A 142 20.59 1.51 -4.59
C LYS A 142 19.66 1.54 -3.37
N ARG A 143 19.72 0.52 -2.52
CA ARG A 143 18.92 0.39 -1.30
C ARG A 143 19.54 1.12 -0.13
N THR A 144 18.70 1.53 0.82
CA THR A 144 19.15 1.93 2.15
C THR A 144 19.68 0.72 2.93
N ASP A 145 20.76 0.93 3.69
CA ASP A 145 21.34 -0.12 4.53
C ASP A 145 20.46 -0.39 5.76
N GLU A 146 19.84 0.66 6.29
CA GLU A 146 18.92 0.59 7.42
C GLU A 146 17.48 0.86 6.98
N PRO A 147 16.47 0.37 7.73
CA PRO A 147 15.10 0.80 7.54
C PRO A 147 14.96 2.31 7.75
N ILE A 148 14.13 2.96 6.95
CA ILE A 148 13.95 4.42 7.04
C ILE A 148 12.99 4.84 8.16
N ILE A 149 12.13 3.93 8.65
CA ILE A 149 11.24 4.13 9.78
C ILE A 149 11.27 2.88 10.66
N LEU A 150 11.62 3.06 11.94
CA LEU A 150 11.61 2.00 12.94
C LEU A 150 10.30 2.04 13.76
N PRO A 151 9.81 0.89 14.26
CA PRO A 151 8.75 0.86 15.26
C PRO A 151 9.15 1.60 16.54
N ASP A 152 8.16 1.90 17.37
CA ASP A 152 8.44 2.48 18.70
C ASP A 152 9.05 1.42 19.62
N PRO A 153 10.09 1.76 20.40
CA PRO A 153 10.69 0.82 21.35
C PRO A 153 9.79 0.52 22.55
N ASP A 154 8.82 1.39 22.89
CA ASP A 154 7.83 1.08 23.94
C ASP A 154 6.83 0.06 23.41
N PRO A 155 6.74 -1.15 23.98
CA PRO A 155 5.83 -2.19 23.50
C PRO A 155 4.34 -1.84 23.66
N HIS A 156 4.01 -0.80 24.41
CA HIS A 156 2.64 -0.30 24.58
C HIS A 156 2.29 0.84 23.61
N ALA A 157 3.27 1.37 22.89
CA ALA A 157 3.01 2.37 21.86
C ALA A 157 2.19 1.78 20.71
N TRP A 158 1.33 2.59 20.12
CA TRP A 158 0.44 2.16 19.03
C TRP A 158 1.21 1.62 17.82
N ASN A 159 2.44 2.05 17.61
CA ASN A 159 3.30 1.72 16.45
C ASN A 159 4.53 0.88 16.86
N SER A 160 4.42 0.06 17.90
CA SER A 160 5.51 -0.73 18.43
C SER A 160 5.77 -2.06 17.72
N MET A 161 4.79 -2.58 16.96
CA MET A 161 4.93 -3.89 16.32
C MET A 161 5.86 -3.89 15.13
N CYS A 162 5.59 -3.05 14.15
CA CYS A 162 6.30 -3.00 12.88
C CYS A 162 6.05 -1.67 12.15
N THR A 163 6.76 -1.44 11.06
CA THR A 163 6.43 -0.38 10.09
C THR A 163 6.25 -1.01 8.72
N THR A 164 5.15 -0.69 8.02
CA THR A 164 4.80 -1.37 6.77
C THR A 164 3.87 -0.53 5.89
N ASN A 165 3.58 -0.99 4.68
CA ASN A 165 2.66 -0.39 3.70
C ASN A 165 2.88 1.11 3.54
N PRO A 166 4.06 1.52 3.05
CA PRO A 166 4.37 2.94 2.85
C PRO A 166 3.45 3.57 1.81
N ALA A 167 3.05 4.81 2.08
CA ALA A 167 2.43 5.70 1.10
C ALA A 167 3.15 7.04 1.14
N PHE A 168 3.58 7.53 0.00
CA PHE A 168 4.47 8.68 -0.11
C PHE A 168 3.81 9.81 -0.87
N VAL A 169 4.11 11.05 -0.47
CA VAL A 169 3.81 12.25 -1.24
C VAL A 169 4.92 13.28 -1.07
N GLN A 170 5.32 13.88 -2.16
CA GLN A 170 6.15 15.08 -2.17
C GLN A 170 5.23 16.29 -2.04
N VAL A 171 5.42 17.08 -0.97
CA VAL A 171 4.63 18.29 -0.69
C VAL A 171 5.26 19.52 -1.37
N SER A 172 6.58 19.62 -1.26
CA SER A 172 7.37 20.69 -1.88
C SER A 172 8.75 20.16 -2.29
N HIS A 173 9.64 21.04 -2.75
CA HIS A 173 11.02 20.67 -3.06
C HIS A 173 11.77 20.12 -1.83
N ASP A 174 11.45 20.60 -0.65
CA ASP A 174 12.14 20.33 0.62
C ASP A 174 11.19 19.76 1.70
N GLU A 175 10.03 19.27 1.31
CA GLU A 175 9.11 18.60 2.22
C GLU A 175 8.58 17.30 1.61
N PHE A 176 8.95 16.20 2.24
CA PHE A 176 8.54 14.84 1.88
C PHE A 176 7.77 14.21 3.03
N ARG A 177 6.68 13.52 2.73
CA ARG A 177 5.84 12.83 3.71
C ARG A 177 5.71 11.36 3.36
N LEU A 178 5.89 10.51 4.38
CA LEU A 178 5.74 9.08 4.29
C LEU A 178 4.76 8.61 5.36
N TYR A 179 3.63 8.12 4.90
CA TYR A 179 2.61 7.52 5.75
C TYR A 179 2.91 6.03 5.87
N TYR A 180 2.85 5.50 7.08
CA TYR A 180 3.18 4.11 7.34
C TYR A 180 2.14 3.45 8.23
N LYS A 181 1.84 2.20 7.94
CA LYS A 181 0.95 1.36 8.75
C LYS A 181 1.72 0.74 9.92
N SER A 182 1.08 0.69 11.07
CA SER A 182 1.56 0.00 12.25
C SER A 182 0.42 -0.40 13.19
N TRP A 183 0.76 -1.10 14.27
CA TRP A 183 -0.12 -1.41 15.39
C TRP A 183 0.70 -1.73 16.64
N CYS A 184 0.02 -1.84 17.80
CA CYS A 184 0.64 -2.16 19.08
C CYS A 184 1.02 -3.64 19.17
N ILE A 185 2.26 -3.95 19.58
CA ILE A 185 2.72 -5.35 19.73
C ILE A 185 1.99 -6.08 20.85
N LYS A 186 1.62 -5.40 21.95
CA LYS A 186 0.86 -6.01 23.05
C LYS A 186 -0.55 -6.40 22.66
N ASP A 187 -1.18 -5.64 21.79
CA ASP A 187 -2.50 -5.97 21.22
C ASP A 187 -2.39 -7.17 20.27
N TRP A 188 -1.33 -7.21 19.46
CA TRP A 188 -1.04 -8.35 18.58
C TRP A 188 -0.79 -9.63 19.38
N GLU A 189 0.05 -9.59 20.41
CA GLU A 189 0.32 -10.73 21.30
C GLU A 189 -0.98 -11.22 21.98
N TYR A 190 -1.85 -10.31 22.38
CA TYR A 190 -3.16 -10.67 22.93
C TYR A 190 -4.02 -11.43 21.90
N ASP A 191 -4.06 -10.96 20.66
CA ASP A 191 -4.88 -11.55 19.61
C ASP A 191 -4.38 -12.93 19.18
N LEU A 192 -3.08 -13.21 19.25
CA LEU A 192 -2.54 -14.56 19.01
C LEU A 192 -3.16 -15.63 19.94
N VAL A 193 -3.62 -15.23 21.12
CA VAL A 193 -4.23 -16.13 22.12
C VAL A 193 -5.75 -16.12 22.04
N HIS A 194 -6.37 -14.96 21.72
CA HIS A 194 -7.81 -14.75 21.85
C HIS A 194 -8.57 -14.62 20.53
N GLY A 195 -7.86 -14.58 19.41
CA GLY A 195 -8.41 -14.45 18.07
C GLY A 195 -8.01 -13.15 17.38
N ASP A 196 -7.87 -13.19 16.06
CA ASP A 196 -7.45 -12.05 15.24
C ASP A 196 -8.47 -10.91 15.28
N GLY A 197 -7.96 -9.69 15.38
CA GLY A 197 -8.75 -8.47 15.31
C GLY A 197 -9.55 -8.13 16.58
N VAL A 198 -9.32 -8.82 17.70
CA VAL A 198 -9.98 -8.49 18.98
C VAL A 198 -9.45 -7.18 19.55
N LYS A 199 -8.13 -7.02 19.58
CA LYS A 199 -7.46 -5.80 20.06
C LYS A 199 -6.59 -5.12 19.01
N THR A 200 -5.90 -5.90 18.17
CA THR A 200 -5.05 -5.33 17.13
C THR A 200 -5.83 -4.36 16.26
N ASN A 201 -5.32 -3.13 16.19
CA ASN A 201 -5.89 -2.09 15.33
C ASN A 201 -4.81 -1.53 14.42
N ARG A 202 -4.94 -1.79 13.11
CA ARG A 202 -4.03 -1.27 12.08
C ARG A 202 -4.38 0.18 11.83
N GLN A 203 -3.37 1.04 12.04
CA GLN A 203 -3.48 2.49 12.02
C GLN A 203 -2.36 3.06 11.15
N TYR A 204 -2.47 4.33 10.80
CA TYR A 204 -1.43 5.02 10.05
C TYR A 204 -0.83 6.17 10.84
N GLY A 205 0.49 6.27 10.78
CA GLY A 205 1.28 7.41 11.24
C GLY A 205 1.93 8.13 10.07
N LEU A 206 2.56 9.24 10.39
CA LEU A 206 3.25 10.12 9.47
C LEU A 206 4.70 10.27 9.88
N ALA A 207 5.60 10.21 8.90
CA ALA A 207 6.98 10.65 9.03
C ALA A 207 7.29 11.69 7.94
N THR A 208 8.15 12.64 8.27
CA THR A 208 8.57 13.72 7.34
C THR A 208 10.07 13.76 7.20
N ALA A 209 10.53 14.27 6.06
CA ALA A 209 11.94 14.56 5.80
C ALA A 209 12.08 15.80 4.93
N SER A 210 13.21 16.48 5.01
CA SER A 210 13.55 17.63 4.15
C SER A 210 14.33 17.24 2.91
N THR A 211 14.86 16.02 2.87
CA THR A 211 15.48 15.38 1.70
C THR A 211 14.95 13.96 1.56
N ILE A 212 14.97 13.42 0.37
CA ILE A 212 14.44 12.06 0.12
C ILE A 212 15.25 10.99 0.86
N GLU A 213 16.52 11.20 1.05
CA GLU A 213 17.41 10.32 1.81
C GLU A 213 17.13 10.37 3.32
N GLY A 214 16.38 11.36 3.80
CA GLY A 214 16.07 11.56 5.22
C GLY A 214 17.02 12.55 5.90
N PRO A 215 17.13 12.50 7.22
CA PRO A 215 16.51 11.52 8.12
C PRO A 215 14.98 11.68 8.20
N TRP A 216 14.27 10.55 8.15
CA TRP A 216 12.82 10.50 8.31
C TRP A 216 12.44 10.59 9.78
N LYS A 217 11.60 11.56 10.15
CA LYS A 217 11.18 11.78 11.54
C LYS A 217 9.68 11.53 11.69
N LYS A 218 9.31 10.64 12.59
CA LYS A 218 7.90 10.42 12.94
C LYS A 218 7.30 11.69 13.55
N ILE A 219 6.07 12.00 13.17
CA ILE A 219 5.32 13.15 13.63
C ILE A 219 4.28 12.71 14.64
N GLY A 220 4.35 13.29 15.85
CA GLY A 220 3.44 12.98 16.94
C GLY A 220 3.62 11.60 17.56
N ASP A 221 2.90 11.38 18.63
CA ASP A 221 2.86 10.12 19.41
C ASP A 221 1.57 9.31 19.17
N LYS A 222 0.67 9.83 18.32
CA LYS A 222 -0.61 9.23 17.96
C LYS A 222 -0.70 8.95 16.48
N PRO A 223 -1.51 7.96 16.08
CA PRO A 223 -1.79 7.74 14.67
C PRO A 223 -2.57 8.94 14.10
N ILE A 224 -2.36 9.21 12.82
CA ILE A 224 -3.14 10.22 12.07
C ILE A 224 -4.43 9.63 11.48
N ILE A 225 -4.47 8.32 11.27
CA ILE A 225 -5.68 7.57 10.91
C ILE A 225 -5.93 6.51 11.97
N ASP A 226 -6.99 6.70 12.74
CA ASP A 226 -7.54 5.76 13.72
C ASP A 226 -9.06 5.73 13.55
N LEU A 227 -9.60 4.63 13.07
CA LEU A 227 -11.05 4.53 12.76
C LEU A 227 -11.89 4.07 13.96
N ARG A 228 -11.31 3.86 15.13
CA ARG A 228 -12.02 3.40 16.34
C ARG A 228 -13.01 4.44 16.87
N PHE A 229 -12.98 5.69 16.39
CA PHE A 229 -13.95 6.72 16.76
C PHE A 229 -15.40 6.33 16.45
N ILE A 230 -15.63 5.35 15.56
CA ILE A 230 -16.99 4.83 15.27
C ILE A 230 -17.52 3.87 16.33
N GLY A 231 -16.75 3.58 17.39
CA GLY A 231 -17.19 2.76 18.53
C GLY A 231 -17.03 1.25 18.34
N LYS A 232 -16.24 0.84 17.32
CA LYS A 232 -15.84 -0.56 17.08
C LYS A 232 -14.37 -0.62 16.65
N ASN A 233 -13.78 -1.82 16.61
CA ASN A 233 -12.40 -2.01 16.15
C ASN A 233 -12.30 -1.97 14.61
N ALA A 234 -12.61 -0.82 14.02
CA ALA A 234 -12.39 -0.59 12.60
C ALA A 234 -10.92 -0.25 12.33
N GLN A 235 -10.37 -0.84 11.28
CA GLN A 235 -8.98 -0.72 10.89
C GLN A 235 -8.89 -0.21 9.44
N SER A 236 -7.70 0.16 9.00
CA SER A 236 -7.43 0.58 7.63
C SER A 236 -6.10 0.01 7.13
N GLU A 237 -6.00 -0.16 5.83
CA GLU A 237 -4.83 -0.75 5.19
C GLU A 237 -4.57 -0.15 3.81
N ASP A 238 -3.33 -0.30 3.30
CA ASP A 238 -2.99 -0.04 1.90
C ASP A 238 -3.28 1.38 1.42
N ALA A 239 -2.81 2.37 2.17
CA ALA A 239 -2.95 3.76 1.78
C ALA A 239 -2.22 4.06 0.47
N TYR A 240 -2.85 4.89 -0.36
CA TYR A 240 -2.23 5.68 -1.42
C TYR A 240 -2.63 7.14 -1.24
N ILE A 241 -1.68 8.05 -1.42
CA ILE A 241 -1.89 9.48 -1.17
C ILE A 241 -1.39 10.32 -2.35
N TRP A 242 -2.13 11.39 -2.64
CA TRP A 242 -1.73 12.42 -3.62
C TRP A 242 -2.22 13.80 -3.20
N ILE A 243 -1.71 14.83 -3.85
CA ILE A 243 -2.19 16.21 -3.69
C ILE A 243 -2.81 16.63 -5.02
N GLU A 244 -4.03 17.13 -4.96
CA GLU A 244 -4.74 17.67 -6.10
C GLU A 244 -5.48 18.95 -5.68
N ASP A 245 -5.28 20.04 -6.41
CA ASP A 245 -5.90 21.32 -6.15
C ASP A 245 -5.69 21.80 -4.68
N ASN A 246 -4.45 21.67 -4.15
CA ASN A 246 -4.04 21.97 -2.78
C ASN A 246 -4.76 21.15 -1.68
N THR A 247 -5.40 20.07 -2.06
CA THR A 247 -6.04 19.15 -1.12
C THR A 247 -5.30 17.84 -1.10
N TYR A 248 -4.94 17.35 0.08
CA TYR A 248 -4.46 16.00 0.27
C TYR A 248 -5.61 15.03 0.14
N LYS A 249 -5.45 14.02 -0.68
CA LYS A 249 -6.41 12.96 -0.92
C LYS A 249 -5.77 11.61 -0.62
N MET A 250 -6.51 10.73 0.02
CA MET A 250 -6.02 9.40 0.37
C MET A 250 -7.09 8.37 0.08
N ILE A 251 -6.67 7.25 -0.51
CA ILE A 251 -7.50 6.05 -0.61
C ILE A 251 -6.87 4.93 0.21
N MET A 252 -7.72 4.13 0.84
CA MET A 252 -7.30 3.00 1.67
C MET A 252 -8.27 1.85 1.49
N ARG A 253 -7.83 0.64 1.83
CA ARG A 253 -8.72 -0.49 2.00
C ARG A 253 -9.51 -0.36 3.30
N ASP A 254 -10.81 -0.61 3.25
CA ASP A 254 -11.65 -0.77 4.44
C ASP A 254 -11.36 -2.10 5.15
N MET A 255 -11.17 -2.03 6.44
CA MET A 255 -11.05 -3.21 7.31
C MET A 255 -11.98 -3.08 8.51
N GLY A 256 -13.27 -2.86 8.23
CA GLY A 256 -14.33 -2.86 9.23
C GLY A 256 -14.98 -1.52 9.51
N TYR A 257 -14.68 -0.46 8.79
CA TYR A 257 -15.45 0.77 8.86
C TYR A 257 -16.88 0.52 8.36
N TRP A 258 -17.02 -0.02 7.16
CA TRP A 258 -18.26 -0.58 6.64
C TRP A 258 -18.25 -2.12 6.71
N ASN A 259 -17.46 -2.82 5.84
CA ASN A 259 -17.55 -4.27 5.74
C ASN A 259 -16.31 -5.01 5.20
N HIS A 260 -15.11 -4.47 5.23
CA HIS A 260 -13.86 -5.07 4.71
C HIS A 260 -13.70 -5.16 3.17
N GLU A 261 -14.67 -4.75 2.38
CA GLU A 261 -14.65 -4.93 0.92
C GLU A 261 -14.64 -3.63 0.14
N TYR A 262 -14.96 -2.51 0.80
CA TYR A 262 -14.93 -1.19 0.19
C TYR A 262 -13.56 -0.53 0.28
N GLY A 263 -13.37 0.52 -0.54
CA GLY A 263 -12.33 1.51 -0.32
C GLY A 263 -12.80 2.67 0.52
N LEU A 264 -11.90 3.22 1.32
CA LEU A 264 -12.08 4.45 2.06
C LEU A 264 -11.41 5.60 1.31
N TYR A 265 -12.09 6.72 1.16
CA TYR A 265 -11.58 7.95 0.56
C TYR A 265 -11.60 9.07 1.60
N PHE A 266 -10.47 9.72 1.76
CA PHE A 266 -10.27 10.82 2.69
C PHE A 266 -9.78 12.07 1.98
N GLU A 267 -10.10 13.22 2.52
CA GLU A 267 -9.55 14.52 2.15
C GLU A 267 -9.00 15.23 3.39
N SER A 268 -7.97 16.05 3.17
CA SER A 268 -7.35 16.88 4.20
C SER A 268 -6.76 18.14 3.58
N THR A 269 -6.75 19.24 4.33
CA THR A 269 -6.11 20.49 3.93
C THR A 269 -4.63 20.54 4.32
N ASP A 270 -4.20 19.72 5.27
CA ASP A 270 -2.84 19.73 5.83
C ASP A 270 -2.13 18.36 5.78
N GLY A 271 -2.86 17.30 5.40
CA GLY A 271 -2.34 15.93 5.34
C GLY A 271 -2.12 15.28 6.72
N VAL A 272 -2.61 15.89 7.78
CA VAL A 272 -2.51 15.40 9.17
C VAL A 272 -3.91 15.14 9.76
N GLU A 273 -4.78 16.14 9.67
CA GLU A 273 -6.17 16.02 10.10
C GLU A 273 -7.04 15.64 8.90
N TRP A 274 -7.72 14.52 9.00
CA TRP A 274 -8.50 13.93 7.91
C TRP A 274 -10.00 13.98 8.21
N ASN A 275 -10.81 14.24 7.18
CA ASN A 275 -12.24 14.16 7.27
C ASN A 275 -12.71 12.71 7.57
N GLN A 276 -14.01 12.54 7.84
CA GLN A 276 -14.60 11.21 7.87
C GLN A 276 -14.55 10.58 6.47
N PRO A 277 -14.25 9.26 6.37
CA PRO A 277 -14.11 8.63 5.08
C PRO A 277 -15.43 8.55 4.31
N SER A 278 -15.34 8.72 3.01
CA SER A 278 -16.34 8.34 2.03
C SER A 278 -15.92 7.08 1.27
N VAL A 279 -16.78 6.54 0.42
CA VAL A 279 -16.49 5.34 -0.38
C VAL A 279 -15.54 5.70 -1.52
N ALA A 280 -14.35 5.06 -1.57
CA ALA A 280 -13.39 5.20 -2.67
C ALA A 280 -13.68 4.27 -3.85
N PHE A 281 -14.10 3.05 -3.55
CA PHE A 281 -14.49 2.04 -4.54
C PHE A 281 -15.44 1.03 -3.91
N TYR A 282 -16.25 0.42 -4.74
CA TYR A 282 -17.18 -0.63 -4.33
C TYR A 282 -16.48 -1.98 -4.21
N GLN A 283 -17.22 -2.96 -3.74
CA GLN A 283 -16.88 -4.37 -3.80
C GLN A 283 -16.62 -4.81 -5.25
N SER A 284 -15.75 -5.79 -5.42
CA SER A 284 -15.31 -6.24 -6.75
C SER A 284 -16.46 -6.67 -7.67
N HIS A 285 -17.51 -7.31 -7.15
CA HIS A 285 -18.66 -7.77 -7.95
C HIS A 285 -19.50 -6.63 -8.56
N LYS A 286 -19.37 -5.41 -8.04
CA LYS A 286 -19.99 -4.22 -8.66
C LYS A 286 -19.35 -3.87 -10.00
N TYR A 287 -18.07 -4.18 -10.16
CA TYR A 287 -17.30 -3.91 -11.37
C TYR A 287 -17.20 -5.13 -12.28
N PHE A 288 -17.14 -6.32 -11.69
CA PHE A 288 -16.96 -7.60 -12.35
C PHE A 288 -18.04 -8.57 -11.85
N PRO A 289 -19.27 -8.51 -12.41
CA PRO A 289 -20.39 -9.35 -11.95
C PRO A 289 -20.12 -10.84 -12.15
N GLU A 290 -19.34 -11.20 -13.18
CA GLU A 290 -18.83 -12.55 -13.37
C GLU A 290 -17.42 -12.63 -12.82
N PRO A 291 -17.11 -13.59 -11.94
CA PRO A 291 -15.75 -13.78 -11.44
C PRO A 291 -14.78 -13.98 -12.60
N PRO A 292 -13.65 -13.26 -12.65
CA PRO A 292 -12.66 -13.45 -13.70
C PRO A 292 -12.19 -14.91 -13.75
N ASN A 293 -12.04 -15.47 -14.96
CA ASN A 293 -11.50 -16.82 -15.17
C ASN A 293 -12.25 -17.95 -14.46
N GLY A 294 -13.57 -17.83 -14.26
CA GLY A 294 -14.40 -18.88 -13.68
C GLY A 294 -14.18 -19.11 -12.19
N LEU A 295 -13.87 -18.05 -11.46
CA LEU A 295 -13.71 -18.11 -10.01
C LEU A 295 -15.05 -18.29 -9.31
N ASP A 296 -15.06 -19.11 -8.24
CA ASP A 296 -16.28 -19.45 -7.51
C ASP A 296 -16.72 -18.39 -6.50
N ARG A 297 -15.91 -17.34 -6.31
CA ARG A 297 -16.21 -16.30 -5.31
C ARG A 297 -15.73 -14.91 -5.73
N GLU A 298 -16.36 -13.92 -5.12
CA GLU A 298 -15.95 -12.54 -5.22
C GLU A 298 -14.58 -12.32 -4.61
N GLY A 299 -13.76 -11.50 -5.30
CA GLY A 299 -12.54 -10.97 -4.77
C GLY A 299 -12.78 -9.63 -4.06
N ARG A 300 -11.79 -9.18 -3.31
CA ARG A 300 -11.70 -7.82 -2.79
C ARG A 300 -10.46 -7.15 -3.33
N PHE A 301 -10.54 -5.82 -3.45
CA PHE A 301 -9.38 -5.05 -3.90
C PHE A 301 -8.48 -4.70 -2.73
N GLU A 302 -7.18 -4.94 -2.91
CA GLU A 302 -6.13 -4.60 -1.96
C GLU A 302 -4.98 -3.88 -2.66
N ARG A 303 -4.15 -3.18 -1.91
CA ARG A 303 -2.96 -2.48 -2.41
C ARG A 303 -3.26 -1.56 -3.59
N VAL A 304 -4.30 -0.77 -3.46
CA VAL A 304 -4.69 0.19 -4.50
C VAL A 304 -3.57 1.22 -4.68
N GLN A 305 -3.17 1.40 -5.94
CA GLN A 305 -2.17 2.40 -6.36
C GLN A 305 -2.71 3.13 -7.60
N LEU A 306 -2.33 4.37 -7.77
CA LEU A 306 -2.80 5.19 -8.88
C LEU A 306 -1.68 5.46 -9.88
N LEU A 307 -1.99 5.31 -11.16
CA LEU A 307 -1.19 5.86 -12.24
C LEU A 307 -1.60 7.31 -12.43
N MET A 308 -0.67 8.21 -12.14
CA MET A 308 -0.90 9.64 -12.14
C MET A 308 -0.49 10.26 -13.46
N LYS A 309 -1.29 11.18 -13.99
CA LYS A 309 -0.97 11.99 -15.16
C LYS A 309 -1.32 13.45 -14.88
N ASN A 310 -0.36 14.34 -15.06
CA ASN A 310 -0.54 15.78 -14.79
C ASN A 310 -1.11 16.07 -13.38
N GLY A 311 -0.66 15.33 -12.36
CA GLY A 311 -1.09 15.48 -10.97
C GLY A 311 -2.47 14.89 -10.64
N LYS A 312 -3.12 14.22 -11.59
CA LYS A 312 -4.46 13.60 -11.41
C LYS A 312 -4.42 12.09 -11.62
N PRO A 313 -5.25 11.32 -10.91
CA PRO A 313 -5.42 9.90 -11.17
C PRO A 313 -5.99 9.66 -12.58
N GLU A 314 -5.32 8.81 -13.34
CA GLU A 314 -5.80 8.38 -14.68
C GLU A 314 -6.26 6.91 -14.63
N TYR A 315 -5.50 6.03 -13.95
CA TYR A 315 -5.87 4.64 -13.76
C TYR A 315 -5.67 4.21 -12.31
N MET A 316 -6.51 3.30 -11.86
CA MET A 316 -6.41 2.64 -10.56
C MET A 316 -5.98 1.18 -10.76
N PHE A 317 -4.88 0.83 -10.12
CA PHE A 317 -4.33 -0.53 -10.10
C PHE A 317 -4.54 -1.14 -8.72
N CYS A 318 -4.90 -2.39 -8.65
CA CYS A 318 -5.08 -3.09 -7.38
C CYS A 318 -4.78 -4.58 -7.52
N ALA A 319 -4.42 -5.20 -6.40
CA ALA A 319 -4.47 -6.65 -6.27
C ALA A 319 -5.90 -7.09 -5.98
N MET A 320 -6.27 -8.27 -6.44
CA MET A 320 -7.58 -8.85 -6.17
C MET A 320 -7.43 -10.21 -5.49
N VAL A 321 -7.94 -10.31 -4.27
CA VAL A 321 -8.07 -11.60 -3.56
C VAL A 321 -9.27 -12.36 -4.10
N GLY A 322 -9.12 -13.66 -4.25
CA GLY A 322 -10.19 -14.55 -4.71
C GLY A 322 -10.08 -14.88 -6.20
N GLY A 323 -9.02 -14.44 -6.85
CA GLY A 323 -8.61 -14.85 -8.17
C GLY A 323 -7.59 -15.99 -8.12
N LYS A 324 -7.52 -16.82 -9.16
CA LYS A 324 -6.31 -17.55 -9.50
C LYS A 324 -5.41 -16.64 -10.27
#